data_55cf287081b2029bd382237d5c20bded
#
_entry.id   55cf287081b2029bd382237d5c20bded
#
_cell.length_a   1.000
_cell.length_b   1.000
_cell.length_c   1.000
_cell.angle_alpha   90.00
_cell.angle_beta   90.00
_cell.angle_gamma   90.00
#
_symmetry.space_group_name_H-M   'P 1'
#
loop_
_entity.id
_entity.type
_entity.pdbx_description
1 polymer ?
#
loop_
_entity_poly.entity_id
_entity_poly.type
_entity_poly.pdbx_seq_one_letter_code
_entity_poly.pdbx_strand_id
1 'polypeptide(L)'
;MTVLIAGAGPAGARLATSLSEAGRDVVLVERLTEPHRNSFSSAALSLGEASRLNLPQSAWSATWSGWQLFDPSGHEHQWWDADPLGVVLDFGQLRSAMWSRAQAAGAELITGCTVRIEALHNDRAHVLLQ
;
A
#
# COMPACT_ATOMS: atom_id res chain seq x y z
N MET A 1 -17.96 -14.73 10.28
CA MET A 1 -16.54 -15.07 10.56
C MET A 1 -15.71 -13.87 10.17
N THR A 2 -15.05 -13.27 11.15
CA THR A 2 -14.21 -12.09 10.98
C THR A 2 -12.86 -12.47 10.39
N VAL A 3 -12.40 -11.72 9.40
CA VAL A 3 -11.05 -11.86 8.83
C VAL A 3 -10.18 -10.78 9.44
N LEU A 4 -9.09 -11.17 10.11
CA LEU A 4 -8.10 -10.23 10.62
C LEU A 4 -6.92 -10.15 9.66
N ILE A 5 -6.55 -8.92 9.30
CA ILE A 5 -5.39 -8.63 8.43
C ILE A 5 -4.37 -7.86 9.27
N ALA A 6 -3.17 -8.41 9.40
CA ALA A 6 -2.06 -7.77 10.11
C ALA A 6 -1.17 -7.00 9.16
N GLY A 7 -1.15 -5.68 9.30
CA GLY A 7 -0.39 -4.73 8.48
C GLY A 7 -1.25 -4.03 7.43
N ALA A 8 -1.42 -2.71 7.58
CA ALA A 8 -2.17 -1.86 6.65
C ALA A 8 -1.26 -1.17 5.62
N GLY A 9 -0.21 -1.86 5.17
CA GLY A 9 0.53 -1.49 3.96
C GLY A 9 -0.34 -1.65 2.71
N PRO A 10 0.19 -1.34 1.51
CA PRO A 10 -0.59 -1.39 0.27
C PRO A 10 -1.31 -2.72 0.03
N ALA A 11 -0.65 -3.84 0.30
CA ALA A 11 -1.24 -5.18 0.11
C ALA A 11 -2.38 -5.45 1.10
N GLY A 12 -2.16 -5.20 2.40
CA GLY A 12 -3.17 -5.45 3.44
C GLY A 12 -4.38 -4.54 3.31
N ALA A 13 -4.16 -3.25 3.05
CA ALA A 13 -5.26 -2.31 2.85
C ALA A 13 -6.08 -2.63 1.58
N ARG A 14 -5.44 -3.06 0.49
CA ARG A 14 -6.14 -3.51 -0.71
C ARG A 14 -6.96 -4.77 -0.46
N LEU A 15 -6.39 -5.74 0.24
CA LEU A 15 -7.09 -6.97 0.63
C LEU A 15 -8.30 -6.66 1.52
N ALA A 16 -8.13 -5.79 2.52
CA ALA A 16 -9.20 -5.35 3.39
C ALA A 16 -10.36 -4.73 2.60
N THR A 17 -10.05 -3.81 1.68
CA THR A 17 -11.05 -3.22 0.78
C THR A 17 -11.82 -4.30 0.02
N SER A 18 -11.10 -5.20 -0.68
CA SER A 18 -11.74 -6.21 -1.53
C SER A 18 -12.60 -7.20 -0.74
N LEU A 19 -12.17 -7.61 0.44
CA LEU A 19 -12.95 -8.52 1.29
C LEU A 19 -14.18 -7.83 1.88
N SER A 20 -14.08 -6.57 2.29
CA SER A 20 -15.22 -5.80 2.79
C SER A 20 -16.24 -5.54 1.69
N GLU A 21 -15.81 -5.18 0.48
CA GLU A 21 -16.69 -5.06 -0.70
C GLU A 21 -17.40 -6.37 -1.03
N ALA A 22 -16.77 -7.51 -0.76
CA ALA A 22 -17.36 -8.85 -0.88
C ALA A 22 -18.26 -9.24 0.32
N GLY A 23 -18.59 -8.31 1.21
CA GLY A 23 -19.46 -8.53 2.37
C GLY A 23 -18.83 -9.33 3.49
N ARG A 24 -17.49 -9.39 3.57
CA ARG A 24 -16.80 -10.00 4.70
C ARG A 24 -16.64 -9.01 5.84
N ASP A 25 -16.73 -9.52 7.05
CA ASP A 25 -16.40 -8.80 8.27
C ASP A 25 -14.85 -8.77 8.41
N VAL A 26 -14.23 -7.59 8.34
CA VAL A 26 -12.78 -7.41 8.25
C VAL A 26 -12.27 -6.45 9.31
N VAL A 27 -11.24 -6.90 10.03
CA VAL A 27 -10.44 -6.07 10.94
C VAL A 27 -9.04 -5.94 10.38
N LEU A 28 -8.62 -4.71 10.09
CA LEU A 28 -7.29 -4.34 9.57
C LEU A 28 -6.49 -3.71 10.71
N VAL A 29 -5.39 -4.35 11.12
CA VAL A 29 -4.55 -3.89 12.22
C VAL A 29 -3.22 -3.35 11.69
N GLU A 30 -2.81 -2.18 12.17
CA GLU A 30 -1.55 -1.53 11.77
C GLU A 30 -0.79 -1.05 13.02
N ARG A 31 0.51 -1.29 13.06
CA ARG A 31 1.38 -0.84 14.15
C ARG A 31 1.65 0.66 14.15
N LEU A 32 1.61 1.29 12.99
CA LEU A 32 1.76 2.73 12.88
C LEU A 32 0.49 3.43 13.35
N THR A 33 0.63 4.52 14.08
CA THR A 33 -0.48 5.35 14.52
C THR A 33 -1.02 6.25 13.41
N GLU A 34 -0.16 6.57 12.43
CA GLU A 34 -0.45 7.52 11.36
C GLU A 34 0.09 7.01 10.02
N PRO A 35 -0.61 7.27 8.90
CA PRO A 35 -0.21 6.77 7.58
C PRO A 35 1.09 7.39 7.06
N HIS A 36 1.47 8.57 7.55
CA HIS A 36 2.68 9.29 7.12
C HIS A 36 3.93 8.89 7.91
N ARG A 37 3.82 8.13 8.99
CA ARG A 37 4.98 7.67 9.73
C ARG A 37 5.79 6.67 8.91
N ASN A 38 7.13 6.75 9.02
CA ASN A 38 8.06 5.91 8.26
C ASN A 38 7.81 5.95 6.74
N SER A 39 7.49 7.14 6.21
CA SER A 39 7.17 7.36 4.79
C SER A 39 8.42 7.75 4.00
N PHE A 40 9.53 7.05 4.23
CA PHE A 40 10.83 7.28 3.59
C PHE A 40 11.05 6.43 2.32
N SER A 41 10.08 5.60 1.97
CA SER A 41 10.11 4.83 0.73
C SER A 41 9.28 5.52 -0.35
N SER A 42 9.77 5.51 -1.57
CA SER A 42 9.03 5.91 -2.75
C SER A 42 8.95 4.71 -3.71
N ALA A 43 7.94 4.69 -4.55
CA ALA A 43 7.85 3.73 -5.64
C ALA A 43 7.71 4.49 -6.95
N ALA A 44 8.44 4.04 -7.97
CA ALA A 44 8.27 4.50 -9.34
C ALA A 44 7.49 3.43 -10.12
N LEU A 45 6.44 3.85 -10.81
CA LEU A 45 5.58 2.98 -11.59
C LEU A 45 5.35 3.61 -12.96
N SER A 46 5.15 2.77 -14.00
CA SER A 46 4.66 3.28 -15.28
C SER A 46 3.26 3.88 -15.12
N LEU A 47 2.91 4.85 -15.96
CA LEU A 47 1.56 5.44 -15.98
C LEU A 47 0.49 4.37 -16.20
N GLY A 48 0.75 3.41 -17.07
CA GLY A 48 -0.17 2.30 -17.34
C GLY A 48 -0.45 1.46 -16.09
N GLU A 49 0.59 1.13 -15.31
CA GLU A 49 0.42 0.38 -14.06
C GLU A 49 -0.26 1.19 -12.98
N ALA A 50 0.08 2.47 -12.82
CA ALA A 50 -0.59 3.35 -11.87
C ALA A 50 -2.10 3.45 -12.15
N SER A 51 -2.47 3.53 -13.43
CA SER A 51 -3.87 3.54 -13.88
C SER A 51 -4.55 2.18 -13.67
N ARG A 52 -3.90 1.07 -14.06
CA ARG A 52 -4.41 -0.29 -13.90
C ARG A 52 -4.69 -0.64 -12.43
N LEU A 53 -3.84 -0.18 -11.52
CA LEU A 53 -4.00 -0.37 -10.08
C LEU A 53 -4.98 0.64 -9.46
N ASN A 54 -5.51 1.58 -10.25
CA ASN A 54 -6.40 2.64 -9.79
C ASN A 54 -5.82 3.39 -8.58
N LEU A 55 -4.54 3.77 -8.68
CA LEU A 55 -3.86 4.50 -7.62
C LEU A 55 -4.36 5.95 -7.57
N PRO A 56 -4.56 6.52 -6.37
CA PRO A 56 -5.05 7.88 -6.24
C PRO A 56 -4.00 8.87 -6.75
N GLN A 57 -4.43 9.82 -7.58
CA GLN A 57 -3.54 10.88 -8.07
C GLN A 57 -2.97 11.74 -6.94
N SER A 58 -3.68 11.85 -5.82
CA SER A 58 -3.18 12.54 -4.62
C SER A 58 -1.89 11.93 -4.05
N ALA A 59 -1.59 10.69 -4.39
CA ALA A 59 -0.35 10.02 -4.01
C ALA A 59 0.79 10.20 -5.02
N TRP A 60 0.57 10.92 -6.13
CA TRP A 60 1.61 11.18 -7.13
C TRP A 60 2.43 12.38 -6.70
N SER A 61 3.69 12.18 -6.35
CA SER A 61 4.60 13.26 -5.93
C SER A 61 5.35 13.87 -7.09
N ALA A 62 5.65 13.10 -8.13
CA ALA A 62 6.35 13.54 -9.34
C ALA A 62 6.05 12.62 -10.52
N THR A 63 6.33 13.10 -11.73
CA THR A 63 6.38 12.29 -12.95
C THR A 63 7.81 12.21 -13.47
N TRP A 64 8.12 11.17 -14.24
CA TRP A 64 9.40 11.02 -14.90
C TRP A 64 9.20 10.68 -16.38
N SER A 65 10.10 11.19 -17.22
CA SER A 65 10.03 11.07 -18.69
C SER A 65 11.26 10.38 -19.29
N GLY A 66 12.18 9.89 -18.47
CA GLY A 66 13.36 9.23 -18.97
C GLY A 66 14.13 8.46 -17.91
N TRP A 67 15.08 7.69 -18.40
CA TRP A 67 16.02 6.90 -17.61
C TRP A 67 17.45 7.25 -17.95
N GLN A 68 18.29 7.25 -16.94
CA GLN A 68 19.72 7.32 -17.07
C GLN A 68 20.32 6.17 -16.25
N LEU A 69 21.02 5.27 -16.91
CA LEU A 69 21.66 4.12 -16.30
C LEU A 69 23.15 4.16 -16.57
N PHE A 70 23.94 3.83 -15.57
CA PHE A 70 25.38 3.60 -15.73
C PHE A 70 25.68 2.12 -15.56
N ASP A 71 26.35 1.52 -16.53
CA ASP A 71 26.84 0.15 -16.43
C ASP A 71 28.06 0.08 -15.48
N PRO A 72 28.50 -1.13 -15.06
CA PRO A 72 29.68 -1.28 -14.21
C PRO A 72 30.98 -0.75 -14.83
N SER A 73 31.04 -0.56 -16.13
CA SER A 73 32.18 0.02 -16.87
C SER A 73 32.12 1.55 -16.90
N GLY A 74 31.04 2.15 -16.40
CA GLY A 74 30.82 3.58 -16.40
C GLY A 74 30.20 4.14 -17.69
N HIS A 75 29.79 3.27 -18.62
CA HIS A 75 29.07 3.76 -19.81
C HIS A 75 27.66 4.18 -19.43
N GLU A 76 27.25 5.29 -20.01
CA GLU A 76 25.94 5.90 -19.79
C GLU A 76 24.95 5.46 -20.86
N HIS A 77 23.76 5.05 -20.42
CA HIS A 77 22.62 4.69 -21.26
C HIS A 77 21.46 5.61 -20.91
N GLN A 78 20.90 6.29 -21.90
CA GLN A 78 19.81 7.25 -21.71
C GLN A 78 18.63 6.93 -22.61
N TRP A 79 17.42 7.08 -22.05
CA TRP A 79 16.16 7.02 -22.79
C TRP A 79 15.26 8.15 -22.31
N TRP A 80 14.75 8.92 -23.24
CA TRP A 80 13.86 10.05 -22.96
C TRP A 80 12.64 10.00 -23.86
N ASP A 81 11.50 10.41 -23.31
CA ASP A 81 10.25 10.59 -24.04
C ASP A 81 9.73 12.00 -23.83
N ALA A 82 8.96 12.53 -24.80
CA ALA A 82 8.30 13.82 -24.67
C ALA A 82 7.18 13.79 -23.64
N ASP A 83 6.52 12.62 -23.48
CA ASP A 83 5.45 12.40 -22.54
C ASP A 83 5.96 11.71 -21.25
N PRO A 84 5.30 11.91 -20.11
CA PRO A 84 5.64 11.18 -18.90
C PRO A 84 5.50 9.67 -19.06
N LEU A 85 6.55 8.94 -18.72
CA LEU A 85 6.59 7.48 -18.74
C LEU A 85 6.02 6.87 -17.47
N GLY A 86 6.10 7.60 -16.37
CA GLY A 86 5.64 7.09 -15.09
C GLY A 86 5.53 8.13 -13.99
N VAL A 87 5.21 7.63 -12.81
CA VAL A 87 4.99 8.42 -11.60
C VAL A 87 5.85 7.92 -10.45
N VAL A 88 6.24 8.85 -9.58
CA VAL A 88 6.82 8.56 -8.28
C VAL A 88 5.75 8.79 -7.22
N LEU A 89 5.58 7.84 -6.32
CA LEU A 89 4.53 7.89 -5.30
C LEU A 89 5.05 8.44 -3.98
N ASP A 90 4.23 9.26 -3.32
CA ASP A 90 4.31 9.54 -1.90
C ASP A 90 3.63 8.40 -1.14
N PHE A 91 4.40 7.61 -0.40
CA PHE A 91 3.88 6.45 0.32
C PHE A 91 2.98 6.80 1.50
N GLY A 92 3.15 7.97 2.11
CA GLY A 92 2.28 8.46 3.16
C GLY A 92 0.88 8.77 2.61
N GLN A 93 0.83 9.50 1.50
CA GLN A 93 -0.42 9.82 0.81
C GLN A 93 -1.10 8.56 0.26
N LEU A 94 -0.31 7.65 -0.36
CA LEU A 94 -0.84 6.38 -0.84
C LEU A 94 -1.49 5.59 0.29
N ARG A 95 -0.80 5.43 1.41
CA ARG A 95 -1.28 4.71 2.60
C ARG A 95 -2.53 5.34 3.16
N SER A 96 -2.54 6.67 3.32
CA SER A 96 -3.71 7.43 3.78
C SER A 96 -4.94 7.15 2.92
N ALA A 97 -4.79 7.25 1.62
CA ALA A 97 -5.88 6.99 0.68
C ALA A 97 -6.37 5.52 0.73
N MET A 98 -5.45 4.57 0.86
CA MET A 98 -5.80 3.15 0.94
C MET A 98 -6.49 2.79 2.25
N TRP A 99 -6.07 3.37 3.39
CA TRP A 99 -6.77 3.21 4.67
C TRP A 99 -8.18 3.76 4.61
N SER A 100 -8.35 4.96 4.07
CA SER A 100 -9.67 5.57 3.88
C SER A 100 -10.58 4.71 2.99
N ARG A 101 -10.05 4.12 1.92
CA ARG A 101 -10.81 3.20 1.06
C ARG A 101 -11.25 1.94 1.81
N ALA A 102 -10.36 1.33 2.60
CA ALA A 102 -10.69 0.14 3.38
C ALA A 102 -11.80 0.43 4.38
N GLN A 103 -11.73 1.55 5.10
CA GLN A 103 -12.77 1.98 6.03
C GLN A 103 -14.09 2.30 5.30
N ALA A 104 -14.05 2.99 4.18
CA ALA A 104 -15.23 3.29 3.38
C ALA A 104 -15.91 2.01 2.83
N ALA A 105 -15.14 0.95 2.57
CA ALA A 105 -15.65 -0.36 2.18
C ALA A 105 -16.24 -1.16 3.36
N GLY A 106 -16.05 -0.71 4.61
CA GLY A 106 -16.58 -1.33 5.81
C GLY A 106 -15.58 -2.09 6.66
N ALA A 107 -14.26 -2.02 6.35
CA ALA A 107 -13.25 -2.60 7.24
C ALA A 107 -13.08 -1.76 8.51
N GLU A 108 -12.98 -2.43 9.66
CA GLU A 108 -12.53 -1.80 10.89
C GLU A 108 -11.00 -1.64 10.85
N LEU A 109 -10.51 -0.41 11.00
CA LEU A 109 -9.07 -0.12 11.03
C LEU A 109 -8.64 0.19 12.47
N ILE A 110 -7.71 -0.60 13.01
CA ILE A 110 -7.08 -0.42 14.31
C ILE A 110 -5.61 -0.03 14.09
N THR A 111 -5.23 1.15 14.54
CA THR A 111 -3.86 1.68 14.40
C THR A 111 -3.12 1.71 15.74
N GLY A 112 -1.79 1.75 15.70
CA GLY A 112 -0.94 1.77 16.88
C GLY A 112 -0.87 0.41 17.62
N CYS A 113 -1.28 -0.68 16.95
CA CYS A 113 -1.31 -2.01 17.52
C CYS A 113 -0.53 -3.01 16.70
N THR A 114 0.12 -3.96 17.38
CA THR A 114 0.71 -5.14 16.75
C THR A 114 -0.15 -6.37 16.99
N VAL A 115 -0.09 -7.33 16.08
CA VAL A 115 -0.79 -8.61 16.18
C VAL A 115 0.20 -9.69 16.57
N ARG A 116 -0.10 -10.41 17.64
CA ARG A 116 0.62 -11.61 18.03
C ARG A 116 -0.33 -12.81 17.98
N ILE A 117 0.04 -13.86 17.27
CA ILE A 117 -0.69 -15.11 17.25
C ILE A 117 -0.32 -15.90 18.51
N GLU A 118 -1.30 -16.26 19.33
CA GLU A 118 -1.12 -17.04 20.55
C GLU A 118 -1.44 -18.52 20.34
N ALA A 119 -2.46 -18.82 19.54
CA ALA A 119 -2.84 -20.19 19.23
C ALA A 119 -3.53 -20.30 17.87
N LEU A 120 -3.36 -21.44 17.23
CA LEU A 120 -4.07 -21.82 16.00
C LEU A 120 -4.90 -23.07 16.28
N HIS A 121 -6.19 -22.99 16.00
CA HIS A 121 -7.13 -24.10 16.14
C HIS A 121 -7.94 -24.28 14.86
N ASN A 122 -7.70 -25.35 14.11
CA ASN A 122 -8.36 -25.64 12.84
C ASN A 122 -8.26 -24.43 11.87
N ASP A 123 -9.37 -23.73 11.66
CA ASP A 123 -9.52 -22.57 10.76
C ASP A 123 -9.53 -21.22 11.50
N ARG A 124 -9.20 -21.19 12.79
CA ARG A 124 -9.23 -19.99 13.63
C ARG A 124 -7.90 -19.71 14.30
N ALA A 125 -7.59 -18.43 14.43
CA ALA A 125 -6.46 -17.94 15.19
C ALA A 125 -6.94 -17.19 16.44
N HIS A 126 -6.33 -17.49 17.59
CA HIS A 126 -6.39 -16.61 18.75
C HIS A 126 -5.25 -15.62 18.64
N VAL A 127 -5.58 -14.33 18.68
CA VAL A 127 -4.61 -13.25 18.53
C VAL A 127 -4.73 -12.28 19.71
N LEU A 128 -3.58 -11.73 20.08
CA LEU A 128 -3.49 -10.62 21.01
C LEU A 128 -3.14 -9.35 20.24
N LEU A 129 -3.86 -8.26 20.52
CA LEU A 129 -3.51 -6.91 20.05
C LEU A 129 -2.72 -6.20 21.17
N GLN A 130 -1.54 -5.68 20.84
CA GLN A 130 -0.62 -5.00 21.76
C GLN A 130 -0.26 -3.61 21.28
#